data_cda1e80fc273dceeac11c281c66bb179
#
_entry.id   cda1e80fc273dceeac11c281c66bb179
#
_cell.length_a   1.000
_cell.length_b   1.000
_cell.length_c   1.000
_cell.angle_alpha   90.00
_cell.angle_beta   90.00
_cell.angle_gamma   90.00
#
_symmetry.space_group_name_H-M   'P 1'
#
loop_
_entity.id
_entity.type
_entity.pdbx_description
1 polymer ?
#
loop_
_entity_poly.entity_id
_entity_poly.type
_entity_poly.pdbx_seq_one_letter_code
_entity_poly.pdbx_strand_id
1 'polypeptide(L)'
;MYNACMVFKKKYNIWFQLILGLLCGFLNMCGSKMAEGLSLPIFNDTLFTVLASFFGWTAGITSALGYHILFCLFIQNGFSGFLFVICSLSMVLIVRFYIKNKETISLMDFIFMIFISALVISFEGGLIFVFVFKQFDFKETVEVNKITYILIRQQIPLLVSAWLSRIPVNLLDKTL
;
A
#
# COMPACT_ATOMS: atom_id res chain seq x y z
N MET A 1 10.39 -14.46 -24.59
CA MET A 1 10.26 -14.64 -23.12
C MET A 1 11.19 -13.65 -22.44
N TYR A 2 10.70 -12.49 -22.02
CA TYR A 2 11.52 -11.45 -21.37
C TYR A 2 11.74 -11.86 -19.92
N ASN A 3 12.92 -12.36 -19.60
CA ASN A 3 13.37 -12.54 -18.24
C ASN A 3 13.88 -11.19 -17.71
N ALA A 4 13.04 -10.47 -16.98
CA ALA A 4 13.51 -9.32 -16.21
C ALA A 4 14.32 -9.85 -15.02
N CYS A 5 15.62 -10.06 -15.23
CA CYS A 5 16.57 -10.45 -14.17
C CYS A 5 16.92 -9.21 -13.35
N MET A 6 16.37 -9.06 -12.15
CA MET A 6 16.91 -8.14 -11.15
C MET A 6 17.65 -8.94 -10.07
N VAL A 7 18.97 -8.77 -10.00
CA VAL A 7 19.80 -9.42 -8.97
C VAL A 7 19.85 -8.50 -7.73
N PHE A 8 19.20 -8.90 -6.63
CA PHE A 8 19.08 -8.08 -5.41
C PHE A 8 19.98 -8.54 -4.25
N LYS A 9 21.15 -9.15 -4.54
CA LYS A 9 22.06 -9.64 -3.48
C LYS A 9 22.95 -8.57 -2.84
N LYS A 10 22.95 -7.33 -3.31
CA LYS A 10 23.84 -6.29 -2.77
C LYS A 10 23.32 -5.78 -1.42
N LYS A 11 24.13 -5.90 -0.37
CA LYS A 11 23.88 -5.21 0.90
C LYS A 11 24.19 -3.72 0.72
N TYR A 12 23.17 -2.90 0.75
CA TYR A 12 23.33 -1.45 0.72
C TYR A 12 23.62 -0.90 2.11
N ASN A 13 24.39 0.21 2.19
CA ASN A 13 24.67 0.89 3.43
C ASN A 13 23.35 1.37 4.06
N ILE A 14 23.26 1.34 5.40
CA ILE A 14 22.09 1.74 6.14
C ILE A 14 21.69 3.20 5.85
N TRP A 15 22.67 4.10 5.75
CA TRP A 15 22.41 5.50 5.41
C TRP A 15 21.79 5.68 4.02
N PHE A 16 22.27 4.92 3.04
CA PHE A 16 21.67 4.90 1.71
C PHE A 16 20.22 4.43 1.77
N GLN A 17 19.93 3.36 2.53
CA GLN A 17 18.58 2.83 2.68
C GLN A 17 17.65 3.85 3.36
N LEU A 18 18.11 4.57 4.38
CA LEU A 18 17.33 5.60 5.07
C LEU A 18 16.99 6.76 4.13
N ILE A 19 17.97 7.29 3.40
CA ILE A 19 17.77 8.39 2.45
C ILE A 19 16.82 7.96 1.34
N LEU A 20 17.05 6.79 0.77
CA LEU A 20 16.19 6.23 -0.28
C LEU A 20 14.75 6.04 0.22
N GLY A 21 14.60 5.50 1.44
CA GLY A 21 13.29 5.31 2.05
C GLY A 21 12.54 6.62 2.25
N LEU A 22 13.19 7.65 2.78
CA LEU A 22 12.58 8.98 2.93
C LEU A 22 12.16 9.58 1.59
N LEU A 23 13.03 9.50 0.58
CA LEU A 23 12.71 9.95 -0.77
C LEU A 23 11.50 9.22 -1.35
N CYS A 24 11.47 7.90 -1.22
CA CYS A 24 10.35 7.07 -1.68
C CYS A 24 9.05 7.40 -0.93
N GLY A 25 9.11 7.63 0.38
CA GLY A 25 7.95 8.07 1.17
C GLY A 25 7.39 9.42 0.69
N PHE A 26 8.28 10.38 0.41
CA PHE A 26 7.89 11.67 -0.16
C PHE A 26 7.27 11.51 -1.56
N LEU A 27 7.84 10.67 -2.42
CA LEU A 27 7.28 10.40 -3.75
C LEU A 27 5.91 9.73 -3.68
N ASN A 28 5.68 8.81 -2.74
CA ASN A 28 4.35 8.25 -2.49
C ASN A 28 3.35 9.34 -2.10
N MET A 29 3.74 10.28 -1.23
CA MET A 29 2.87 11.41 -0.86
C MET A 29 2.50 12.26 -2.07
N CYS A 30 3.47 12.60 -2.92
CA CYS A 30 3.22 13.33 -4.16
C CYS A 30 2.30 12.55 -5.11
N GLY A 31 2.55 11.25 -5.27
CA GLY A 31 1.73 10.36 -6.11
C GLY A 31 0.28 10.26 -5.62
N SER A 32 0.08 10.11 -4.31
CA SER A 32 -1.24 10.06 -3.69
C SER A 32 -2.00 11.38 -3.90
N LYS A 33 -1.33 12.53 -3.75
CA LYS A 33 -1.91 13.85 -4.03
C LYS A 33 -2.27 14.02 -5.50
N MET A 34 -1.44 13.56 -6.41
CA MET A 34 -1.74 13.61 -7.84
C MET A 34 -2.94 12.73 -8.18
N ALA A 35 -3.02 11.52 -7.63
CA ALA A 35 -4.16 10.63 -7.83
C ALA A 35 -5.46 11.26 -7.32
N GLU A 36 -5.45 11.86 -6.13
CA GLU A 36 -6.59 12.61 -5.58
C GLU A 36 -6.99 13.77 -6.49
N GLY A 37 -6.02 14.59 -6.92
CA GLY A 37 -6.27 15.74 -7.79
C GLY A 37 -6.82 15.38 -9.17
N LEU A 38 -6.46 14.20 -9.69
CA LEU A 38 -6.97 13.65 -10.96
C LEU A 38 -8.24 12.80 -10.78
N SER A 39 -8.74 12.67 -9.55
CA SER A 39 -9.90 11.82 -9.21
C SER A 39 -9.73 10.36 -9.68
N LEU A 40 -8.51 9.83 -9.60
CA LEU A 40 -8.23 8.45 -9.98
C LEU A 40 -8.72 7.49 -8.87
N PRO A 41 -9.30 6.33 -9.24
CA PRO A 41 -9.79 5.33 -8.28
C PRO A 41 -8.66 4.47 -7.68
N ILE A 42 -7.55 5.09 -7.29
CA ILE A 42 -6.36 4.44 -6.73
C ILE A 42 -5.83 5.26 -5.55
N PHE A 43 -5.16 4.58 -4.62
CA PHE A 43 -4.53 5.26 -3.49
C PHE A 43 -3.15 5.82 -3.86
N ASN A 44 -2.41 5.10 -4.72
CA ASN A 44 -1.03 5.41 -5.15
C ASN A 44 -0.10 5.74 -3.97
N ASP A 45 -0.22 5.00 -2.89
CA ASP A 45 0.43 5.24 -1.61
C ASP A 45 1.58 4.29 -1.30
N THR A 46 1.72 3.20 -2.07
CA THR A 46 2.68 2.12 -1.78
C THR A 46 3.66 1.81 -2.89
N LEU A 47 3.52 2.38 -4.09
CA LEU A 47 4.38 2.09 -5.25
C LEU A 47 5.87 2.24 -4.92
N PHE A 48 6.26 3.39 -4.38
CA PHE A 48 7.66 3.65 -4.04
C PHE A 48 8.10 2.92 -2.76
N THR A 49 7.16 2.52 -1.89
CA THR A 49 7.46 1.66 -0.74
C THR A 49 7.84 0.25 -1.20
N VAL A 50 7.15 -0.29 -2.21
CA VAL A 50 7.53 -1.54 -2.88
C VAL A 50 8.94 -1.41 -3.46
N LEU A 51 9.18 -0.36 -4.24
CA LEU A 51 10.50 -0.10 -4.83
C LEU A 51 11.59 -0.01 -3.77
N ALA A 52 11.39 0.77 -2.71
CA ALA A 52 12.34 0.89 -1.60
C ALA A 52 12.60 -0.47 -0.92
N SER A 53 11.58 -1.32 -0.80
CA SER A 53 11.68 -2.63 -0.18
C SER A 53 12.63 -3.57 -0.92
N PHE A 54 12.82 -3.41 -2.21
CA PHE A 54 13.82 -4.17 -2.97
C PHE A 54 15.25 -3.87 -2.52
N PHE A 55 15.53 -2.68 -2.05
CA PHE A 55 16.88 -2.27 -1.59
C PHE A 55 17.18 -2.66 -0.14
N GLY A 56 16.17 -2.94 0.67
CA GLY A 56 16.37 -3.41 2.04
C GLY A 56 15.16 -3.20 2.94
N TRP A 57 15.20 -3.86 4.11
CA TRP A 57 14.18 -3.70 5.15
C TRP A 57 14.07 -2.25 5.62
N THR A 58 15.22 -1.63 5.90
CA THR A 58 15.28 -0.26 6.40
C THR A 58 14.67 0.72 5.39
N ALA A 59 14.98 0.56 4.09
CA ALA A 59 14.45 1.43 3.06
C ALA A 59 12.91 1.32 2.94
N GLY A 60 12.38 0.08 2.94
CA GLY A 60 10.94 -0.16 2.89
C GLY A 60 10.21 0.41 4.11
N ILE A 61 10.69 0.09 5.32
CA ILE A 61 10.09 0.57 6.58
C ILE A 61 10.14 2.11 6.66
N THR A 62 11.28 2.72 6.31
CA THR A 62 11.43 4.17 6.32
C THR A 62 10.51 4.84 5.30
N SER A 63 10.32 4.23 4.13
CA SER A 63 9.36 4.71 3.12
C SER A 63 7.92 4.64 3.64
N ALA A 64 7.52 3.52 4.22
CA ALA A 64 6.19 3.33 4.78
C ALA A 64 5.89 4.36 5.89
N LEU A 65 6.77 4.46 6.88
CA LEU A 65 6.61 5.42 7.98
C LEU A 65 6.67 6.87 7.48
N GLY A 66 7.64 7.18 6.62
CA GLY A 66 7.82 8.52 6.06
C GLY A 66 6.58 9.00 5.31
N TYR A 67 6.00 8.16 4.45
CA TYR A 67 4.77 8.47 3.75
C TYR A 67 3.64 8.82 4.73
N HIS A 68 3.33 7.96 5.68
CA HIS A 68 2.19 8.16 6.59
C HIS A 68 2.38 9.36 7.53
N ILE A 69 3.62 9.62 8.00
CA ILE A 69 3.93 10.82 8.78
C ILE A 69 3.70 12.08 7.94
N LEU A 70 4.28 12.13 6.74
CA LEU A 70 4.11 13.28 5.84
C LEU A 70 2.65 13.49 5.44
N PHE A 71 1.93 12.41 5.16
CA PHE A 71 0.52 12.45 4.80
C PHE A 71 -0.34 13.03 5.93
N CYS A 72 -0.12 12.58 7.17
CA CYS A 72 -0.83 13.10 8.34
C CYS A 72 -0.54 14.57 8.61
N LEU A 73 0.72 14.99 8.42
CA LEU A 73 1.14 16.37 8.69
C LEU A 73 0.68 17.37 7.63
N PHE A 74 0.74 16.98 6.35
CA PHE A 74 0.54 17.92 5.24
C PHE A 74 -0.81 17.77 4.51
N ILE A 75 -1.49 16.64 4.67
CA ILE A 75 -2.70 16.35 3.91
C ILE A 75 -3.93 16.21 4.79
N GLN A 76 -3.89 15.36 5.80
CA GLN A 76 -5.07 15.07 6.62
C GLN A 76 -5.29 16.01 7.81
N ASN A 77 -4.30 16.84 8.16
CA ASN A 77 -4.35 17.67 9.38
C ASN A 77 -4.72 16.86 10.65
N GLY A 78 -4.24 15.62 10.74
CA GLY A 78 -4.50 14.75 11.89
C GLY A 78 -3.95 13.35 11.72
N PHE A 79 -3.87 12.60 12.82
CA PHE A 79 -3.26 11.26 12.86
C PHE A 79 -4.22 10.10 12.57
N SER A 80 -5.47 10.38 12.18
CA SER A 80 -6.46 9.33 11.91
C SER A 80 -6.00 8.33 10.84
N GLY A 81 -5.40 8.83 9.75
CA GLY A 81 -4.88 7.98 8.67
C GLY A 81 -3.58 7.24 8.98
N PHE A 82 -2.92 7.53 10.12
CA PHE A 82 -1.64 6.90 10.46
C PHE A 82 -1.76 5.38 10.66
N LEU A 83 -2.93 4.89 11.05
CA LEU A 83 -3.15 3.46 11.24
C LEU A 83 -2.98 2.64 9.96
N PHE A 84 -3.18 3.25 8.79
CA PHE A 84 -2.90 2.59 7.51
C PHE A 84 -1.41 2.33 7.26
N VAL A 85 -0.52 2.82 8.13
CA VAL A 85 0.90 2.42 8.12
C VAL A 85 1.06 0.91 8.24
N ILE A 86 0.13 0.23 8.93
CA ILE A 86 0.11 -1.23 9.05
C ILE A 86 0.04 -1.87 7.66
N CYS A 87 -0.84 -1.39 6.79
CA CYS A 87 -0.97 -1.88 5.41
C CYS A 87 0.35 -1.70 4.61
N SER A 88 1.00 -0.54 4.76
CA SER A 88 2.28 -0.28 4.08
C SER A 88 3.42 -1.13 4.65
N LEU A 89 3.43 -1.41 5.96
CA LEU A 89 4.40 -2.31 6.59
C LEU A 89 4.17 -3.77 6.16
N SER A 90 2.93 -4.22 6.07
CA SER A 90 2.57 -5.54 5.53
C SER A 90 3.02 -5.69 4.08
N MET A 91 2.93 -4.62 3.26
CA MET A 91 3.51 -4.61 1.92
C MET A 91 5.03 -4.84 1.95
N VAL A 92 5.75 -4.13 2.82
CA VAL A 92 7.20 -4.33 2.99
C VAL A 92 7.51 -5.78 3.37
N LEU A 93 6.75 -6.35 4.32
CA LEU A 93 6.91 -7.74 4.75
C LEU A 93 6.71 -8.71 3.58
N ILE A 94 5.62 -8.57 2.82
CA ILE A 94 5.30 -9.44 1.67
C ILE A 94 6.43 -9.37 0.64
N VAL A 95 6.82 -8.16 0.22
CA VAL A 95 7.89 -7.97 -0.77
C VAL A 95 9.19 -8.59 -0.28
N ARG A 96 9.62 -8.28 0.94
CA ARG A 96 10.88 -8.78 1.50
C ARG A 96 10.89 -10.28 1.70
N PHE A 97 9.78 -10.86 2.15
CA PHE A 97 9.66 -12.30 2.31
C PHE A 97 9.71 -13.02 0.97
N TYR A 98 9.06 -12.44 -0.05
CA TYR A 98 9.00 -13.02 -1.37
C TYR A 98 10.35 -13.03 -2.09
N ILE A 99 11.15 -11.96 -1.94
CA ILE A 99 12.46 -11.83 -2.61
C ILE A 99 13.61 -12.47 -1.83
N LYS A 100 13.43 -12.78 -0.53
CA LYS A 100 14.51 -13.20 0.39
C LYS A 100 15.39 -14.33 -0.16
N ASN A 101 14.76 -15.33 -0.76
CA ASN A 101 15.44 -16.56 -1.20
C ASN A 101 15.55 -16.66 -2.73
N LYS A 102 15.20 -15.61 -3.47
CA LYS A 102 15.22 -15.62 -4.93
C LYS A 102 16.41 -14.87 -5.48
N GLU A 103 17.03 -15.42 -6.51
CA GLU A 103 18.09 -14.76 -7.29
C GLU A 103 17.50 -13.97 -8.46
N THR A 104 16.38 -14.46 -8.99
CA THR A 104 15.64 -13.84 -10.09
C THR A 104 14.16 -13.84 -9.76
N ILE A 105 13.45 -12.80 -10.16
CA ILE A 105 12.01 -12.69 -10.02
C ILE A 105 11.39 -12.91 -11.40
N SER A 106 10.53 -13.91 -11.52
CA SER A 106 9.74 -14.15 -12.74
C SER A 106 8.53 -13.23 -12.80
N LEU A 107 7.94 -13.06 -13.98
CA LEU A 107 6.69 -12.32 -14.14
C LEU A 107 5.55 -12.92 -13.27
N MET A 108 5.50 -14.25 -13.18
CA MET A 108 4.50 -14.94 -12.34
C MET A 108 4.69 -14.63 -10.86
N ASP A 109 5.94 -14.56 -10.40
CA ASP A 109 6.26 -14.15 -9.02
C ASP A 109 5.72 -12.75 -8.73
N PHE A 110 5.89 -11.84 -9.67
CA PHE A 110 5.41 -10.47 -9.55
C PHE A 110 3.88 -10.40 -9.50
N ILE A 111 3.20 -11.13 -10.38
CA ILE A 111 1.73 -11.24 -10.38
C ILE A 111 1.21 -11.81 -9.06
N PHE A 112 1.82 -12.89 -8.54
CA PHE A 112 1.44 -13.45 -7.24
C PHE A 112 1.66 -12.48 -6.10
N MET A 113 2.79 -11.74 -6.10
CA MET A 113 3.08 -10.72 -5.09
C MET A 113 2.02 -9.61 -5.09
N ILE A 114 1.63 -9.12 -6.27
CA ILE A 114 0.55 -8.13 -6.42
C ILE A 114 -0.75 -8.67 -5.85
N PHE A 115 -1.14 -9.87 -6.24
CA PHE A 115 -2.41 -10.47 -5.84
C PHE A 115 -2.49 -10.69 -4.33
N ILE A 116 -1.46 -11.29 -3.73
CA ILE A 116 -1.39 -11.51 -2.28
C ILE A 116 -1.41 -10.17 -1.54
N SER A 117 -0.64 -9.20 -2.01
CA SER A 117 -0.60 -7.86 -1.40
C SER A 117 -1.97 -7.18 -1.45
N ALA A 118 -2.65 -7.22 -2.59
CA ALA A 118 -3.98 -6.63 -2.72
C ALA A 118 -4.99 -7.27 -1.76
N LEU A 119 -4.97 -8.61 -1.60
CA LEU A 119 -5.87 -9.31 -0.67
C LEU A 119 -5.58 -8.96 0.80
N VAL A 120 -4.31 -9.01 1.21
CA VAL A 120 -3.90 -8.74 2.61
C VAL A 120 -4.20 -7.29 2.96
N ILE A 121 -3.77 -6.33 2.15
CA ILE A 121 -3.97 -4.91 2.41
C ILE A 121 -5.46 -4.53 2.38
N SER A 122 -6.25 -5.14 1.49
CA SER A 122 -7.69 -4.93 1.48
C SER A 122 -8.35 -5.42 2.77
N PHE A 123 -7.90 -6.55 3.30
CA PHE A 123 -8.39 -7.10 4.55
C PHE A 123 -8.03 -6.21 5.75
N GLU A 124 -6.75 -5.83 5.86
CA GLU A 124 -6.26 -4.94 6.92
C GLU A 124 -6.96 -3.58 6.88
N GLY A 125 -7.06 -2.97 5.70
CA GLY A 125 -7.77 -1.72 5.50
C GLY A 125 -9.26 -1.83 5.85
N GLY A 126 -9.89 -2.98 5.53
CA GLY A 126 -11.27 -3.28 5.94
C GLY A 126 -11.43 -3.38 7.46
N LEU A 127 -10.49 -4.03 8.15
CA LEU A 127 -10.47 -4.10 9.61
C LEU A 127 -10.31 -2.70 10.23
N ILE A 128 -9.33 -1.92 9.76
CA ILE A 128 -9.10 -0.56 10.24
C ILE A 128 -10.38 0.29 10.05
N PHE A 129 -11.01 0.21 8.88
CA PHE A 129 -12.25 0.93 8.60
C PHE A 129 -13.37 0.55 9.58
N VAL A 130 -13.63 -0.74 9.78
CA VAL A 130 -14.76 -1.20 10.61
C VAL A 130 -14.53 -0.91 12.08
N PHE A 131 -13.33 -1.15 12.60
CA PHE A 131 -13.07 -1.06 14.04
C PHE A 131 -12.64 0.31 14.52
N VAL A 132 -12.03 1.11 13.65
CA VAL A 132 -11.48 2.41 14.02
C VAL A 132 -12.31 3.55 13.46
N PHE A 133 -12.59 3.54 12.15
CA PHE A 133 -13.18 4.70 11.46
C PHE A 133 -14.70 4.73 11.45
N LYS A 134 -15.38 3.65 11.77
CA LYS A 134 -16.84 3.68 11.97
C LYS A 134 -17.28 4.76 12.99
N GLN A 135 -16.36 5.18 13.86
CA GLN A 135 -16.60 6.19 14.90
C GLN A 135 -16.18 7.61 14.51
N PHE A 136 -15.46 7.81 13.39
CA PHE A 136 -14.77 9.07 13.09
C PHE A 136 -15.07 9.70 11.73
N ASP A 137 -16.17 9.36 11.05
CA ASP A 137 -16.57 9.92 9.73
C ASP A 137 -15.42 10.01 8.70
N PHE A 138 -14.60 8.96 8.61
CA PHE A 138 -13.46 8.94 7.69
C PHE A 138 -13.92 8.90 6.24
N LYS A 139 -13.42 9.83 5.43
CA LYS A 139 -13.69 9.88 4.00
C LYS A 139 -12.68 9.01 3.25
N GLU A 140 -13.11 7.84 2.83
CA GLU A 140 -12.38 7.03 1.85
C GLU A 140 -12.63 7.50 0.41
N THR A 141 -11.95 6.85 -0.54
CA THR A 141 -12.23 7.11 -1.96
C THR A 141 -13.71 6.86 -2.28
N VAL A 142 -14.24 7.67 -3.15
CA VAL A 142 -15.68 7.65 -3.52
C VAL A 142 -16.08 6.26 -4.03
N GLU A 143 -15.19 5.59 -4.77
CA GLU A 143 -15.41 4.27 -5.35
C GLU A 143 -15.54 3.17 -4.30
N VAL A 144 -14.60 3.14 -3.33
CA VAL A 144 -14.65 2.18 -2.20
C VAL A 144 -15.95 2.34 -1.43
N ASN A 145 -16.34 3.59 -1.13
CA ASN A 145 -17.57 3.87 -0.41
C ASN A 145 -18.81 3.43 -1.17
N LYS A 146 -18.87 3.67 -2.49
CA LYS A 146 -19.99 3.24 -3.33
C LYS A 146 -20.14 1.73 -3.33
N ILE A 147 -19.05 0.99 -3.57
CA ILE A 147 -19.07 -0.48 -3.59
C ILE A 147 -19.47 -1.02 -2.21
N THR A 148 -18.88 -0.50 -1.14
CA THR A 148 -19.21 -0.90 0.24
C THR A 148 -20.71 -0.71 0.51
N TYR A 149 -21.26 0.43 0.12
CA TYR A 149 -22.69 0.74 0.31
C TYR A 149 -23.62 -0.21 -0.46
N ILE A 150 -23.27 -0.53 -1.72
CA ILE A 150 -24.00 -1.50 -2.54
C ILE A 150 -24.02 -2.88 -1.87
N LEU A 151 -22.87 -3.34 -1.38
CA LEU A 151 -22.75 -4.64 -0.73
C LEU A 151 -23.54 -4.71 0.58
N ILE A 152 -23.53 -3.64 1.37
CA ILE A 152 -24.33 -3.55 2.61
C ILE A 152 -25.84 -3.60 2.28
N ARG A 153 -26.28 -2.96 1.21
CA ARG A 153 -27.69 -3.03 0.77
C ARG A 153 -28.12 -4.44 0.38
N GLN A 154 -27.18 -5.27 -0.05
CA GLN A 154 -27.41 -6.70 -0.33
C GLN A 154 -27.30 -7.57 0.93
N GLN A 155 -27.36 -6.97 2.13
CA GLN A 155 -27.27 -7.64 3.44
C GLN A 155 -25.94 -8.38 3.69
N ILE A 156 -24.88 -8.03 2.96
CA ILE A 156 -23.55 -8.55 3.23
C ILE A 156 -22.98 -7.88 4.50
N PRO A 157 -22.39 -8.66 5.43
CA PRO A 157 -21.82 -8.10 6.66
C PRO A 157 -20.82 -6.97 6.39
N LEU A 158 -20.82 -5.93 7.24
CA LEU A 158 -20.00 -4.72 7.05
C LEU A 158 -18.52 -5.01 6.83
N LEU A 159 -17.93 -5.93 7.59
CA LEU A 159 -16.52 -6.29 7.44
C LEU A 159 -16.22 -6.91 6.06
N VAL A 160 -17.09 -7.82 5.61
CA VAL A 160 -16.95 -8.46 4.31
C VAL A 160 -17.14 -7.44 3.19
N SER A 161 -18.12 -6.55 3.31
CA SER A 161 -18.36 -5.46 2.37
C SER A 161 -17.16 -4.51 2.29
N ALA A 162 -16.60 -4.13 3.44
CA ALA A 162 -15.43 -3.27 3.53
C ALA A 162 -14.17 -3.93 2.95
N TRP A 163 -14.01 -5.22 3.10
CA TRP A 163 -12.91 -5.98 2.51
C TRP A 163 -13.05 -6.10 0.98
N LEU A 164 -14.20 -6.61 0.52
CA LEU A 164 -14.45 -6.86 -0.90
C LEU A 164 -14.40 -5.58 -1.73
N SER A 165 -14.89 -4.46 -1.21
CA SER A 165 -14.88 -3.17 -1.92
C SER A 165 -13.47 -2.64 -2.18
N ARG A 166 -12.48 -3.01 -1.37
CA ARG A 166 -11.09 -2.55 -1.49
C ARG A 166 -10.26 -3.40 -2.45
N ILE A 167 -10.65 -4.66 -2.71
CA ILE A 167 -9.88 -5.57 -3.57
C ILE A 167 -9.68 -5.00 -4.97
N PRO A 168 -10.71 -4.54 -5.70
CA PRO A 168 -10.54 -3.99 -7.06
C PRO A 168 -9.62 -2.77 -7.08
N VAL A 169 -9.79 -1.85 -6.12
CA VAL A 169 -8.99 -0.63 -6.02
C VAL A 169 -7.54 -0.96 -5.71
N ASN A 170 -7.28 -1.86 -4.75
CA ASN A 170 -5.92 -2.30 -4.43
C ASN A 170 -5.27 -3.11 -5.56
N LEU A 171 -6.02 -3.92 -6.32
CA LEU A 171 -5.48 -4.58 -7.50
C LEU A 171 -5.03 -3.56 -8.55
N LEU A 172 -5.86 -2.58 -8.87
CA LEU A 172 -5.49 -1.51 -9.79
C LEU A 172 -4.27 -0.73 -9.30
N ASP A 173 -4.26 -0.34 -8.04
CA ASP A 173 -3.19 0.42 -7.40
C ASP A 173 -1.84 -0.32 -7.40
N LYS A 174 -1.83 -1.65 -7.27
CA LYS A 174 -0.61 -2.47 -7.24
C LYS A 174 -0.16 -2.95 -8.64
N THR A 175 -0.98 -2.76 -9.67
CA THR A 175 -0.62 -3.08 -11.07
C THR A 175 0.01 -1.90 -11.82
N LEU A 176 -0.14 -0.70 -11.31
CA LEU A 176 0.48 0.53 -11.84
C LEU A 176 1.91 0.68 -11.34
#